data_a5b56ad71a0ab2d88c000ebd9b69a6f4
#
_entry.id   a5b56ad71a0ab2d88c000ebd9b69a6f4
#
_cell.length_a   1.000
_cell.length_b   1.000
_cell.length_c   1.000
_cell.angle_alpha   90.00
_cell.angle_beta   90.00
_cell.angle_gamma   90.00
#
_symmetry.space_group_name_H-M   'P 1'
#
loop_
_entity.id
_entity.type
_entity.pdbx_description
1 polymer ?
#
loop_
_entity_poly.entity_id
_entity_poly.type
_entity_poly.pdbx_seq_one_letter_code
_entity_poly.pdbx_strand_id
1 'polypeptide(L)'
;MIVIEIIDIKNFMAHLLLKDTFDHFLLFEARTVTASELLLKGRRRREWYDSDQWSRMCSERGEHDCMHMTWNEMKEIMFHFIKGKKSPQLLYVDLEASSRQREQILGGAFAVQDSELPSLRMQIRYENEHLTIVPAASYPSFLPDRSAGQMWEEALQEFLRRKKIVFHLLNNS
;
A
#
# COMPACT_ATOMS: atom_id res chain seq x y z
N MET A 1 -15.18 2.28 9.49
CA MET A 1 -13.73 2.35 9.26
C MET A 1 -13.02 1.69 10.42
N ILE A 2 -12.11 0.77 10.13
CA ILE A 2 -11.33 0.07 11.16
C ILE A 2 -9.92 0.64 11.25
N VAL A 3 -9.29 0.44 12.39
CA VAL A 3 -7.85 0.65 12.58
C VAL A 3 -7.26 -0.67 13.04
N ILE A 4 -6.27 -1.14 12.31
CA ILE A 4 -5.58 -2.41 12.60
C ILE A 4 -4.30 -2.06 13.35
N GLU A 5 -4.12 -2.55 14.57
CA GLU A 5 -2.87 -2.39 15.31
C GLU A 5 -2.05 -3.67 15.23
N ILE A 6 -0.80 -3.52 14.80
CA ILE A 6 0.13 -4.64 14.66
C ILE A 6 0.76 -4.92 16.03
N ILE A 7 0.70 -6.18 16.46
CA ILE A 7 1.22 -6.60 17.77
C ILE A 7 2.72 -6.88 17.69
N ASP A 8 3.16 -7.66 16.71
CA ASP A 8 4.57 -7.96 16.51
C ASP A 8 5.16 -7.03 15.45
N ILE A 9 5.61 -5.86 15.88
CA ILE A 9 6.14 -4.80 15.01
C ILE A 9 7.39 -5.28 14.27
N LYS A 10 8.28 -5.98 14.94
CA LYS A 10 9.53 -6.48 14.32
C LYS A 10 9.23 -7.45 13.17
N ASN A 11 8.30 -8.37 13.37
CA ASN A 11 7.88 -9.29 12.32
C ASN A 11 7.23 -8.55 11.15
N PHE A 12 6.38 -7.57 11.44
CA PHE A 12 5.76 -6.75 10.39
C PHE A 12 6.79 -5.98 9.59
N MET A 13 7.76 -5.36 10.25
CA MET A 13 8.83 -4.61 9.56
C MET A 13 9.66 -5.53 8.65
N ALA A 14 9.89 -6.78 9.05
CA ALA A 14 10.52 -7.76 8.17
C ALA A 14 9.67 -8.06 6.94
N HIS A 15 8.35 -8.19 7.09
CA HIS A 15 7.44 -8.36 5.97
C HIS A 15 7.43 -7.14 5.04
N LEU A 16 7.45 -5.94 5.60
CA LEU A 16 7.39 -4.71 4.81
C LEU A 16 8.67 -4.43 4.04
N LEU A 17 9.83 -4.65 4.65
CA LEU A 17 11.11 -4.17 4.14
C LEU A 17 12.03 -5.26 3.58
N LEU A 18 11.89 -6.51 4.02
CA LEU A 18 12.81 -7.59 3.67
C LEU A 18 12.18 -8.71 2.86
N LYS A 19 10.91 -9.03 3.11
CA LYS A 19 10.19 -10.09 2.41
C LYS A 19 9.40 -9.54 1.23
N ASP A 20 8.82 -10.42 0.44
CA ASP A 20 8.04 -10.07 -0.75
C ASP A 20 6.55 -9.78 -0.47
N THR A 21 6.16 -9.77 0.80
CA THR A 21 4.76 -9.69 1.23
C THR A 21 3.98 -8.53 0.59
N PHE A 22 4.59 -7.34 0.53
CA PHE A 22 3.95 -6.13 0.02
C PHE A 22 4.49 -5.68 -1.35
N ASP A 23 5.32 -6.50 -1.99
CA ASP A 23 6.08 -6.10 -3.20
C ASP A 23 5.21 -5.67 -4.38
N HIS A 24 4.03 -6.26 -4.53
CA HIS A 24 3.15 -6.00 -5.66
C HIS A 24 2.19 -4.83 -5.46
N PHE A 25 2.15 -4.26 -4.26
CA PHE A 25 1.40 -3.03 -4.03
C PHE A 25 2.08 -1.85 -4.72
N LEU A 26 1.28 -0.90 -5.16
CA LEU A 26 1.77 0.36 -5.73
C LEU A 26 2.09 1.32 -4.59
N LEU A 27 3.22 2.02 -4.71
CA LEU A 27 3.57 3.06 -3.75
C LEU A 27 2.88 4.36 -4.13
N PHE A 28 2.08 4.89 -3.23
CA PHE A 28 1.57 6.25 -3.34
C PHE A 28 2.58 7.23 -2.73
N GLU A 29 2.92 7.05 -1.46
CA GLU A 29 3.88 7.88 -0.75
C GLU A 29 4.48 7.09 0.42
N ALA A 30 5.76 7.35 0.70
CA ALA A 30 6.40 6.86 1.92
C ALA A 30 7.25 7.96 2.53
N ARG A 31 7.21 8.05 3.86
CA ARG A 31 7.94 9.05 4.60
C ARG A 31 8.53 8.43 5.86
N THR A 32 9.76 8.77 6.19
CA THR A 32 10.35 8.36 7.44
C THR A 32 11.19 9.47 8.03
N VAL A 33 11.23 9.53 9.35
CA VAL A 33 12.02 10.50 10.11
C VAL A 33 12.94 9.74 11.06
N THR A 34 14.23 9.97 10.88
CA THR A 34 15.29 9.49 11.76
C THR A 34 16.08 10.71 12.24
N ALA A 35 17.39 10.75 12.10
CA ALA A 35 18.19 11.97 12.27
C ALA A 35 17.89 13.00 11.16
N SER A 36 17.32 12.55 10.04
CA SER A 36 16.88 13.37 8.93
C SER A 36 15.54 12.82 8.41
N GLU A 37 15.00 13.42 7.37
CA GLU A 37 13.72 13.01 6.80
C GLU A 37 13.91 12.52 5.37
N LEU A 38 13.29 11.38 5.05
CA LEU A 38 13.21 10.84 3.70
C LEU A 38 11.75 10.84 3.26
N LEU A 39 11.50 11.38 2.07
CA LEU A 39 10.19 11.35 1.41
C LEU A 39 10.33 10.68 0.05
N LEU A 40 9.53 9.63 -0.18
CA LEU A 40 9.44 8.93 -1.44
C LEU A 40 8.06 9.17 -2.04
N LYS A 41 8.01 9.71 -3.25
CA LYS A 41 6.78 9.82 -4.04
C LYS A 41 6.72 8.65 -5.03
N GLY A 42 5.62 7.93 -5.02
CA GLY A 42 5.48 6.75 -5.86
C GLY A 42 5.10 7.03 -7.30
N ARG A 43 4.55 8.21 -7.59
CA ARG A 43 4.13 8.54 -8.96
C ARG A 43 5.34 8.58 -9.89
N ARG A 44 5.27 7.79 -10.99
CA ARG A 44 6.32 7.82 -12.01
C ARG A 44 6.32 9.16 -12.73
N ARG A 45 7.52 9.64 -13.01
CA ARG A 45 7.73 10.86 -13.77
C ARG A 45 7.80 10.50 -15.26
N ARG A 46 6.73 10.76 -16.00
CA ARG A 46 6.61 10.41 -17.42
C ARG A 46 7.79 10.93 -18.23
N GLU A 47 8.27 12.13 -17.93
CA GLU A 47 9.36 12.81 -18.61
C GLU A 47 10.75 12.16 -18.42
N TRP A 48 10.88 11.24 -17.46
CA TRP A 48 12.12 10.46 -17.26
C TRP A 48 12.29 9.37 -18.31
N TYR A 49 11.19 8.92 -18.91
CA TYR A 49 11.17 7.80 -19.85
C TYR A 49 11.08 8.31 -21.28
N ASP A 50 11.78 7.62 -22.23
CA ASP A 50 11.45 7.83 -23.63
C ASP A 50 10.09 7.21 -23.98
N SER A 51 9.57 7.52 -25.20
CA SER A 51 8.25 7.08 -25.61
C SER A 51 8.12 5.55 -25.70
N ASP A 52 9.19 4.88 -26.15
CA ASP A 52 9.19 3.41 -26.30
C ASP A 52 9.24 2.71 -24.94
N GLN A 53 10.08 3.20 -24.02
CA GLN A 53 10.15 2.70 -22.63
C GLN A 53 8.80 2.83 -21.94
N TRP A 54 8.19 4.00 -22.05
CA TRP A 54 6.89 4.26 -21.41
C TRP A 54 5.78 3.35 -21.99
N SER A 55 5.69 3.26 -23.33
CA SER A 55 4.68 2.44 -23.99
C SER A 55 4.83 0.96 -23.62
N ARG A 56 6.07 0.45 -23.58
CA ARG A 56 6.35 -0.91 -23.17
C ARG A 56 5.93 -1.19 -21.74
N MET A 57 6.29 -0.29 -20.83
CA MET A 57 5.96 -0.43 -19.41
C MET A 57 4.44 -0.41 -19.20
N CYS A 58 3.72 0.51 -19.83
CA CYS A 58 2.27 0.59 -19.72
C CYS A 58 1.58 -0.61 -20.38
N SER A 59 2.15 -1.16 -21.45
CA SER A 59 1.64 -2.39 -22.08
C SER A 59 1.81 -3.60 -21.17
N GLU A 60 2.93 -3.71 -20.48
CA GLU A 60 3.22 -4.83 -19.58
C GLU A 60 2.47 -4.76 -18.25
N ARG A 61 2.32 -3.57 -17.68
CA ARG A 61 1.75 -3.37 -16.32
C ARG A 61 0.30 -2.91 -16.31
N GLY A 62 -0.21 -2.42 -17.44
CA GLY A 62 -1.51 -1.77 -17.53
C GLY A 62 -1.42 -0.26 -17.31
N GLU A 63 -2.38 0.48 -17.85
CA GLU A 63 -2.40 1.95 -17.80
C GLU A 63 -2.49 2.52 -16.38
N HIS A 64 -3.21 1.86 -15.50
CA HIS A 64 -3.33 2.29 -14.11
C HIS A 64 -2.03 2.02 -13.35
N ASP A 65 -1.54 0.78 -13.41
CA ASP A 65 -0.40 0.34 -12.59
C ASP A 65 0.93 0.94 -13.04
N CYS A 66 1.07 1.31 -14.33
CA CYS A 66 2.31 1.92 -14.81
C CYS A 66 2.54 3.34 -14.30
N MET A 67 1.52 3.98 -13.72
CA MET A 67 1.62 5.35 -13.21
C MET A 67 2.37 5.46 -11.89
N HIS A 68 2.56 4.37 -11.17
CA HIS A 68 3.21 4.37 -9.86
C HIS A 68 4.32 3.32 -9.80
N MET A 69 5.33 3.61 -9.00
CA MET A 69 6.35 2.63 -8.61
C MET A 69 5.69 1.54 -7.77
N THR A 70 6.15 0.31 -7.89
CA THR A 70 5.77 -0.73 -6.94
C THR A 70 6.59 -0.59 -5.65
N TRP A 71 6.07 -1.13 -4.55
CA TRP A 71 6.84 -1.15 -3.31
C TRP A 71 8.14 -1.94 -3.45
N ASN A 72 8.14 -3.01 -4.24
CA ASN A 72 9.35 -3.77 -4.54
C ASN A 72 10.47 -2.90 -5.12
N GLU A 73 10.13 -1.94 -5.99
CA GLU A 73 11.12 -1.06 -6.62
C GLU A 73 11.71 -0.03 -5.63
N MET A 74 11.01 0.29 -4.54
CA MET A 74 11.34 1.42 -3.66
C MET A 74 11.72 1.01 -2.23
N LYS A 75 11.33 -0.17 -1.77
CA LYS A 75 11.50 -0.58 -0.36
C LYS A 75 12.95 -0.62 0.10
N GLU A 76 13.88 -0.95 -0.78
CA GLU A 76 15.29 -1.03 -0.45
C GLU A 76 15.88 0.33 -0.05
N ILE A 77 15.42 1.40 -0.70
CA ILE A 77 15.82 2.77 -0.34
C ILE A 77 15.37 3.08 1.09
N MET A 78 14.14 2.75 1.42
CA MET A 78 13.58 2.93 2.77
C MET A 78 14.37 2.10 3.79
N PHE A 79 14.63 0.83 3.48
CA PHE A 79 15.38 -0.06 4.37
C PHE A 79 16.78 0.47 4.67
N HIS A 80 17.52 0.89 3.65
CA HIS A 80 18.86 1.42 3.84
C HIS A 80 18.88 2.73 4.64
N PHE A 81 17.83 3.52 4.53
CA PHE A 81 17.71 4.76 5.29
C PHE A 81 17.45 4.51 6.78
N ILE A 82 16.61 3.53 7.12
CA ILE A 82 16.20 3.30 8.51
C ILE A 82 16.97 2.21 9.24
N LYS A 83 17.74 1.40 8.52
CA LYS A 83 18.49 0.29 9.14
C LYS A 83 19.43 0.82 10.21
N GLY A 84 19.50 0.12 11.34
CA GLY A 84 20.34 0.50 12.45
C GLY A 84 19.77 0.02 13.77
N LYS A 85 20.38 0.47 14.88
CA LYS A 85 19.99 0.06 16.22
C LYS A 85 18.81 0.85 16.79
N LYS A 86 18.55 2.04 16.23
CA LYS A 86 17.43 2.89 16.66
C LYS A 86 16.26 2.75 15.73
N SER A 87 15.07 2.65 16.30
CA SER A 87 13.83 2.76 15.55
C SER A 87 13.65 4.19 15.02
N PRO A 88 13.03 4.35 13.84
CA PRO A 88 12.68 5.68 13.34
C PRO A 88 11.68 6.36 14.30
N GLN A 89 11.66 7.68 14.31
CA GLN A 89 10.63 8.44 15.05
C GLN A 89 9.26 8.30 14.35
N LEU A 90 9.27 8.25 13.05
CA LEU A 90 8.08 8.09 12.22
C LEU A 90 8.42 7.23 11.01
N LEU A 91 7.53 6.30 10.70
CA LEU A 91 7.46 5.63 9.41
C LEU A 91 6.02 5.70 8.92
N TYR A 92 5.83 6.21 7.72
CA TYR A 92 4.54 6.27 7.04
C TYR A 92 4.70 5.69 5.65
N VAL A 93 3.85 4.72 5.30
CA VAL A 93 3.85 4.11 3.96
C VAL A 93 2.41 3.98 3.51
N ASP A 94 2.09 4.60 2.38
CA ASP A 94 0.78 4.57 1.77
C ASP A 94 0.86 3.73 0.49
N LEU A 95 0.25 2.56 0.53
CA LEU A 95 0.25 1.59 -0.56
C LEU A 95 -1.14 1.45 -1.15
N GLU A 96 -1.20 1.27 -2.45
CA GLU A 96 -2.43 1.04 -3.20
C GLU A 96 -2.43 -0.35 -3.81
N ALA A 97 -3.56 -1.03 -3.78
CA ALA A 97 -3.72 -2.31 -4.44
C ALA A 97 -3.59 -2.15 -5.96
N SER A 98 -2.83 -3.04 -6.60
CA SER A 98 -2.71 -3.10 -8.05
C SER A 98 -4.06 -3.42 -8.71
N SER A 99 -4.19 -3.20 -10.00
CA SER A 99 -5.40 -3.56 -10.76
C SER A 99 -5.78 -5.02 -10.57
N ARG A 100 -4.80 -5.91 -10.59
CA ARG A 100 -5.04 -7.35 -10.37
C ARG A 100 -5.57 -7.64 -8.97
N GLN A 101 -4.98 -7.01 -7.95
CA GLN A 101 -5.44 -7.18 -6.57
C GLN A 101 -6.86 -6.63 -6.38
N ARG A 102 -7.15 -5.45 -6.94
CA ARG A 102 -8.49 -4.86 -6.88
C ARG A 102 -9.53 -5.76 -7.54
N GLU A 103 -9.21 -6.30 -8.71
CA GLU A 103 -10.11 -7.21 -9.42
C GLU A 103 -10.38 -8.48 -8.62
N GLN A 104 -9.36 -9.05 -7.99
CA GLN A 104 -9.51 -10.22 -7.13
C GLN A 104 -10.41 -9.94 -5.92
N ILE A 105 -10.33 -8.75 -5.36
CA ILE A 105 -11.10 -8.36 -4.17
C ILE A 105 -12.53 -7.93 -4.55
N LEU A 106 -12.67 -7.14 -5.60
CA LEU A 106 -13.92 -6.45 -5.96
C LEU A 106 -14.63 -7.00 -7.18
N GLY A 107 -13.94 -7.72 -8.06
CA GLY A 107 -14.39 -8.02 -9.41
C GLY A 107 -15.74 -8.73 -9.52
N GLY A 108 -16.10 -9.55 -8.53
CA GLY A 108 -17.40 -10.23 -8.51
C GLY A 108 -18.57 -9.37 -8.06
N ALA A 109 -18.31 -8.25 -7.41
CA ALA A 109 -19.32 -7.36 -6.85
C ALA A 109 -19.59 -6.11 -7.69
N PHE A 110 -18.65 -5.75 -8.57
CA PHE A 110 -18.71 -4.53 -9.38
C PHE A 110 -18.62 -4.89 -10.87
N ALA A 111 -19.70 -4.68 -11.61
CA ALA A 111 -19.77 -4.90 -13.06
C ALA A 111 -19.35 -3.63 -13.83
N VAL A 112 -18.14 -3.14 -13.54
CA VAL A 112 -17.61 -1.90 -14.13
C VAL A 112 -16.20 -2.15 -14.70
N GLN A 113 -15.74 -1.23 -15.53
CA GLN A 113 -14.38 -1.28 -16.07
C GLN A 113 -13.35 -1.00 -14.96
N ASP A 114 -12.12 -1.47 -15.13
CA ASP A 114 -11.05 -1.31 -14.15
C ASP A 114 -10.83 0.16 -13.74
N SER A 115 -10.92 1.08 -14.68
CA SER A 115 -10.80 2.52 -14.42
C SER A 115 -11.91 3.09 -13.52
N GLU A 116 -13.01 2.38 -13.39
CA GLU A 116 -14.17 2.78 -12.59
C GLU A 116 -14.24 2.08 -11.24
N LEU A 117 -13.36 1.09 -11.01
CA LEU A 117 -13.28 0.43 -9.71
C LEU A 117 -12.72 1.39 -8.65
N PRO A 118 -13.23 1.32 -7.41
CA PRO A 118 -12.65 2.08 -6.31
C PRO A 118 -11.17 1.76 -6.13
N SER A 119 -10.38 2.76 -5.77
CA SER A 119 -9.01 2.51 -5.34
C SER A 119 -9.01 2.01 -3.90
N LEU A 120 -8.14 1.05 -3.63
CA LEU A 120 -8.00 0.41 -2.32
C LEU A 120 -6.61 0.71 -1.79
N ARG A 121 -6.55 1.47 -0.72
CA ARG A 121 -5.29 1.92 -0.12
C ARG A 121 -5.17 1.43 1.32
N MET A 122 -3.95 1.29 1.77
CA MET A 122 -3.64 1.06 3.17
C MET A 122 -2.56 2.04 3.61
N GLN A 123 -2.82 2.72 4.70
CA GLN A 123 -1.91 3.67 5.31
C GLN A 123 -1.26 3.01 6.51
N ILE A 124 0.01 2.70 6.40
CA ILE A 124 0.82 2.08 7.43
C ILE A 124 1.55 3.18 8.18
N ARG A 125 1.39 3.25 9.49
CA ARG A 125 2.02 4.28 10.31
C ARG A 125 2.66 3.68 11.55
N TYR A 126 3.93 3.97 11.75
CA TYR A 126 4.66 3.68 12.97
C TYR A 126 5.06 4.99 13.64
N GLU A 127 4.65 5.16 14.87
CA GLU A 127 4.98 6.32 15.70
C GLU A 127 4.74 5.97 17.17
N ASN A 128 5.60 6.46 18.07
CA ASN A 128 5.48 6.23 19.51
C ASN A 128 5.35 4.74 19.89
N GLU A 129 6.16 3.89 19.25
CA GLU A 129 6.17 2.44 19.47
C GLU A 129 4.87 1.72 19.10
N HIS A 130 3.97 2.37 18.36
CA HIS A 130 2.74 1.79 17.83
C HIS A 130 2.79 1.73 16.32
N LEU A 131 2.36 0.61 15.76
CA LEU A 131 2.22 0.44 14.32
C LEU A 131 0.77 0.14 13.99
N THR A 132 0.17 1.00 13.18
CA THR A 132 -1.22 0.87 12.75
C THR A 132 -1.33 0.82 11.25
N ILE A 133 -2.38 0.16 10.76
CA ILE A 133 -2.78 0.16 9.35
C ILE A 133 -4.23 0.63 9.27
N VAL A 134 -4.48 1.64 8.44
CA VAL A 134 -5.83 2.14 8.16
C VAL A 134 -6.16 1.83 6.71
N PRO A 135 -7.07 0.89 6.44
CA PRO A 135 -7.57 0.68 5.09
C PRO A 135 -8.49 1.82 4.67
N ALA A 136 -8.40 2.22 3.41
CA ALA A 136 -9.23 3.27 2.84
C ALA A 136 -9.64 2.89 1.42
N ALA A 137 -10.87 3.19 1.04
CA ALA A 137 -11.37 3.05 -0.31
C ALA A 137 -11.77 4.42 -0.84
N SER A 138 -11.32 4.73 -2.07
CA SER A 138 -11.65 5.97 -2.76
C SER A 138 -12.54 5.64 -3.94
N TYR A 139 -13.72 6.25 -3.98
CA TYR A 139 -14.74 5.92 -4.97
C TYR A 139 -14.73 6.92 -6.13
N PRO A 140 -14.91 6.45 -7.38
CA PRO A 140 -15.24 7.34 -8.48
C PRO A 140 -16.54 8.11 -8.15
N SER A 141 -16.65 9.35 -8.63
CA SER A 141 -17.68 10.31 -8.23
C SER A 141 -19.14 9.81 -8.38
N PHE A 142 -19.36 8.86 -9.27
CA PHE A 142 -20.71 8.41 -9.62
C PHE A 142 -21.00 6.95 -9.25
N LEU A 143 -20.12 6.30 -8.51
CA LEU A 143 -20.37 4.92 -8.09
C LEU A 143 -21.30 4.91 -6.87
N PRO A 144 -22.53 4.38 -7.00
CA PRO A 144 -23.48 4.39 -5.89
C PRO A 144 -23.17 3.36 -4.81
N ASP A 145 -22.55 2.24 -5.17
CA ASP A 145 -22.21 1.16 -4.25
C ASP A 145 -20.97 1.52 -3.44
N ARG A 146 -21.11 1.52 -2.12
CA ARG A 146 -20.06 1.85 -1.15
C ARG A 146 -19.51 0.64 -0.39
N SER A 147 -19.83 -0.57 -0.85
CA SER A 147 -19.41 -1.80 -0.17
C SER A 147 -17.91 -2.11 -0.32
N ALA A 148 -17.22 -1.48 -1.26
CA ALA A 148 -15.79 -1.72 -1.49
C ALA A 148 -14.93 -1.48 -0.26
N GLY A 149 -15.27 -0.49 0.57
CA GLY A 149 -14.57 -0.20 1.81
C GLY A 149 -14.59 -1.39 2.76
N GLN A 150 -15.77 -1.98 2.98
CA GLN A 150 -15.92 -3.16 3.83
C GLN A 150 -15.22 -4.38 3.23
N MET A 151 -15.37 -4.59 1.93
CA MET A 151 -14.68 -5.69 1.24
C MET A 151 -13.17 -5.58 1.37
N TRP A 152 -12.64 -4.38 1.28
CA TRP A 152 -11.21 -4.12 1.46
C TRP A 152 -10.77 -4.39 2.91
N GLU A 153 -11.52 -3.91 3.89
CA GLU A 153 -11.23 -4.16 5.31
C GLU A 153 -11.15 -5.67 5.62
N GLU A 154 -12.08 -6.44 5.09
CA GLU A 154 -12.12 -7.89 5.24
C GLU A 154 -10.94 -8.57 4.50
N ALA A 155 -10.69 -8.17 3.26
CA ALA A 155 -9.61 -8.71 2.44
C ALA A 155 -8.23 -8.45 3.06
N LEU A 156 -8.03 -7.25 3.60
CA LEU A 156 -6.77 -6.89 4.25
C LEU A 156 -6.53 -7.70 5.52
N GLN A 157 -7.55 -7.89 6.35
CA GLN A 157 -7.43 -8.74 7.54
C GLN A 157 -7.10 -10.19 7.16
N GLU A 158 -7.77 -10.73 6.15
CA GLU A 158 -7.50 -12.06 5.63
C GLU A 158 -6.07 -12.19 5.10
N PHE A 159 -5.61 -11.19 4.36
CA PHE A 159 -4.23 -11.11 3.86
C PHE A 159 -3.21 -11.16 5.01
N LEU A 160 -3.42 -10.35 6.05
CA LEU A 160 -2.52 -10.32 7.20
C LEU A 160 -2.49 -11.67 7.94
N ARG A 161 -3.65 -12.30 8.11
CA ARG A 161 -3.74 -13.65 8.72
C ARG A 161 -2.98 -14.71 7.91
N ARG A 162 -3.15 -14.71 6.60
CA ARG A 162 -2.43 -15.64 5.70
C ARG A 162 -0.92 -15.47 5.78
N LYS A 163 -0.46 -14.26 5.99
CA LYS A 163 0.97 -13.95 6.15
C LYS A 163 1.45 -14.15 7.58
N LYS A 164 0.59 -14.60 8.48
CA LYS A 164 0.88 -14.84 9.90
C LYS A 164 1.35 -13.56 10.62
N ILE A 165 0.79 -12.44 10.24
CA ILE A 165 1.01 -11.15 10.87
C ILE A 165 -0.05 -10.99 11.96
N VAL A 166 0.38 -10.90 13.21
CA VAL A 166 -0.53 -10.82 14.36
C VAL A 166 -0.97 -9.37 14.56
N PHE A 167 -2.28 -9.17 14.68
CA PHE A 167 -2.88 -7.86 14.87
C PHE A 167 -4.14 -7.94 15.72
N HIS A 168 -4.60 -6.80 16.19
CA HIS A 168 -5.95 -6.64 16.73
C HIS A 168 -6.59 -5.37 16.19
N LEU A 169 -7.91 -5.32 16.27
CA LEU A 169 -8.65 -4.14 15.83
C LEU A 169 -8.80 -3.17 16.99
N LEU A 170 -8.49 -1.90 16.75
CA LEU A 170 -8.79 -0.84 17.71
C LEU A 170 -10.27 -0.47 17.58
N ASN A 171 -11.00 -0.56 18.67
CA ASN A 171 -12.37 -0.11 18.70
C ASN A 171 -12.38 1.43 18.70
N ASN A 172 -12.92 2.00 17.65
CA ASN A 172 -13.28 3.42 17.67
C ASN A 172 -14.54 3.55 18.54
N SER A 173 -14.30 3.87 19.77
CA SER A 173 -15.38 4.24 20.67
C SER A 173 -15.84 5.67 20.41
#